data_c1d495aae05bbd3195294a5e324b3d79
#
_entry.id   c1d495aae05bbd3195294a5e324b3d79
#
_cell.length_a   1.000
_cell.length_b   1.000
_cell.length_c   1.000
_cell.angle_alpha   90.00
_cell.angle_beta   90.00
_cell.angle_gamma   90.00
#
_symmetry.space_group_name_H-M   'P 1'
#
loop_
_entity.id
_entity.type
_entity.pdbx_description
1 polymer ?
#
loop_
_entity_poly.entity_id
_entity_poly.type
_entity_poly.pdbx_seq_one_letter_code
_entity_poly.pdbx_strand_id
1 'polypeptide(L)'
;MGWSNFRDGRCKSNIHEDVPGLACINKLKPVTYKLEVKKLDQFLGRKDSLMNTMQPGYAIAEKKIHTGFVAQDVEKAAFELHYDFDGVNHPQNDKDNYSLVYSQFVPSLVKAVQEQQLLIEELKKENENLRHSVTALQASFEKLKK
;
A
#
# COMPACT_ATOMS: atom_id res chain seq x y z
N MET A 1 7.19 -21.92 9.69
CA MET A 1 8.54 -21.40 9.34
C MET A 1 8.37 -20.05 8.69
N GLY A 2 8.97 -18.97 9.27
CA GLY A 2 8.95 -17.64 8.66
C GLY A 2 9.94 -17.60 7.49
N TRP A 3 9.58 -16.90 6.43
CA TRP A 3 10.50 -16.63 5.33
C TRP A 3 11.53 -15.60 5.81
N SER A 4 12.81 -15.98 5.91
CA SER A 4 13.89 -15.03 6.14
C SER A 4 14.56 -14.69 4.81
N ASN A 5 14.64 -13.40 4.51
CA ASN A 5 15.39 -12.90 3.36
C ASN A 5 16.78 -12.44 3.83
N PHE A 6 17.80 -12.63 3.00
CA PHE A 6 19.12 -12.06 3.25
C PHE A 6 19.03 -10.54 3.30
N ARG A 7 19.16 -9.95 4.51
CA ARG A 7 19.10 -8.51 4.76
C ARG A 7 20.39 -7.95 5.37
N ASP A 8 21.49 -8.73 5.29
CA ASP A 8 22.80 -8.33 5.81
C ASP A 8 23.36 -7.13 5.05
N GLY A 9 23.65 -6.05 5.77
CA GLY A 9 24.19 -4.80 5.17
C GLY A 9 25.54 -4.99 4.48
N ARG A 10 26.32 -6.01 4.84
CA ARG A 10 27.60 -6.33 4.20
C ARG A 10 27.45 -6.76 2.74
N CYS A 11 26.25 -7.19 2.36
CA CYS A 11 25.91 -7.62 1.00
C CYS A 11 25.13 -6.55 0.22
N LYS A 12 25.04 -5.32 0.72
CA LYS A 12 24.31 -4.22 0.09
C LYS A 12 25.27 -3.12 -0.35
N SER A 13 25.04 -2.58 -1.54
CA SER A 13 25.73 -1.40 -2.07
C SER A 13 24.71 -0.35 -2.48
N ASN A 14 25.13 0.90 -2.62
CA ASN A 14 24.28 2.02 -3.06
C ASN A 14 23.01 2.16 -2.22
N ILE A 15 23.16 2.21 -0.91
CA ILE A 15 22.02 2.35 0.01
C ILE A 15 21.57 3.82 0.00
N HIS A 16 20.30 4.04 -0.37
CA HIS A 16 19.63 5.35 -0.36
C HIS A 16 18.38 5.29 0.50
N GLU A 17 18.04 6.39 1.18
CA GLU A 17 16.83 6.52 2.00
C GLU A 17 15.69 7.22 1.22
N ASP A 18 15.49 6.81 0.00
CA ASP A 18 14.59 7.43 -0.99
C ASP A 18 13.28 6.68 -1.21
N VAL A 19 12.96 5.73 -0.34
CA VAL A 19 11.68 5.00 -0.38
C VAL A 19 10.53 5.98 -0.12
N PRO A 20 9.55 6.13 -1.05
CA PRO A 20 8.42 7.01 -0.85
C PRO A 20 7.47 6.43 0.20
N GLY A 21 7.09 7.26 1.18
CA GLY A 21 6.18 6.93 2.26
C GLY A 21 4.73 7.29 1.93
N LEU A 22 4.24 8.39 2.49
CA LEU A 22 2.86 8.87 2.29
C LEU A 22 2.51 9.08 0.82
N ALA A 23 3.45 9.56 0.01
CA ALA A 23 3.24 9.76 -1.40
C ALA A 23 2.85 8.46 -2.12
N CYS A 24 3.48 7.34 -1.74
CA CYS A 24 3.17 6.02 -2.28
C CYS A 24 1.84 5.50 -1.73
N ILE A 25 1.71 5.45 -0.41
CA ILE A 25 0.54 4.84 0.26
C ILE A 25 -0.76 5.53 -0.11
N ASN A 26 -0.77 6.85 -0.25
CA ASN A 26 -1.95 7.63 -0.60
C ASN A 26 -2.43 7.40 -2.05
N LYS A 27 -1.57 6.87 -2.93
CA LYS A 27 -1.95 6.50 -4.31
C LYS A 27 -2.50 5.08 -4.43
N LEU A 28 -2.24 4.22 -3.44
CA LEU A 28 -2.75 2.86 -3.45
C LEU A 28 -4.26 2.84 -3.20
N LYS A 29 -4.95 1.93 -3.89
CA LYS A 29 -6.39 1.75 -3.78
C LYS A 29 -6.70 0.36 -3.24
N PRO A 30 -6.91 0.21 -1.93
CA PRO A 30 -7.38 -1.05 -1.37
C PRO A 30 -8.77 -1.38 -1.92
N VAL A 31 -8.96 -2.61 -2.37
CA VAL A 31 -10.23 -3.08 -2.93
C VAL A 31 -10.65 -4.40 -2.32
N THR A 32 -11.94 -4.67 -2.37
CA THR A 32 -12.49 -6.02 -2.16
C THR A 32 -12.93 -6.58 -3.50
N TYR A 33 -12.70 -7.87 -3.72
CA TYR A 33 -13.02 -8.52 -4.98
C TYR A 33 -13.40 -9.99 -4.78
N LYS A 34 -14.01 -10.57 -5.79
CA LYS A 34 -14.24 -12.01 -5.90
C LYS A 34 -13.39 -12.56 -7.04
N LEU A 35 -12.83 -13.74 -6.84
CA LEU A 35 -12.08 -14.42 -7.90
C LEU A 35 -13.05 -15.09 -8.88
N GLU A 36 -12.93 -14.78 -10.16
CA GLU A 36 -13.56 -15.51 -11.24
C GLU A 36 -12.75 -16.77 -11.53
N VAL A 37 -12.97 -17.82 -10.74
CA VAL A 37 -12.11 -19.02 -10.72
C VAL A 37 -12.03 -19.68 -12.09
N LYS A 38 -13.14 -19.70 -12.83
CA LYS A 38 -13.17 -20.25 -14.20
C LYS A 38 -12.25 -19.49 -15.16
N LYS A 39 -12.26 -18.15 -15.09
CA LYS A 39 -11.34 -17.33 -15.90
C LYS A 39 -9.90 -17.56 -15.52
N LEU A 40 -9.64 -17.69 -14.22
CA LEU A 40 -8.30 -17.96 -13.70
C LEU A 40 -7.78 -19.31 -14.21
N ASP A 41 -8.61 -20.36 -14.17
CA ASP A 41 -8.22 -21.69 -14.65
C ASP A 41 -7.99 -21.70 -16.16
N GLN A 42 -8.82 -20.99 -16.96
CA GLN A 42 -8.59 -20.80 -18.40
C GLN A 42 -7.26 -20.09 -18.65
N PHE A 43 -6.99 -19.02 -17.91
CA PHE A 43 -5.75 -18.28 -18.01
C PHE A 43 -4.53 -19.13 -17.67
N LEU A 44 -4.62 -19.98 -16.64
CA LEU A 44 -3.56 -20.91 -16.23
C LEU A 44 -3.44 -22.14 -17.16
N GLY A 45 -4.22 -22.21 -18.22
CA GLY A 45 -4.20 -23.33 -19.17
C GLY A 45 -4.65 -24.66 -18.59
N ARG A 46 -5.44 -24.65 -17.52
CA ARG A 46 -6.02 -25.87 -16.93
C ARG A 46 -7.09 -26.40 -17.88
N LYS A 47 -6.96 -27.68 -18.24
CA LYS A 47 -7.85 -28.31 -19.26
C LYS A 47 -9.31 -28.37 -18.77
N ASP A 48 -10.23 -28.10 -19.70
CA ASP A 48 -11.70 -28.13 -19.52
C ASP A 48 -12.27 -29.43 -18.91
N SER A 49 -11.54 -30.55 -18.98
CA SER A 49 -11.97 -31.84 -18.39
C SER A 49 -12.12 -31.78 -16.85
N LEU A 50 -11.43 -30.86 -16.19
CA LEU A 50 -11.61 -30.60 -14.76
C LEU A 50 -12.68 -29.53 -14.48
N MET A 51 -13.02 -28.72 -15.47
CA MET A 51 -14.05 -27.68 -15.35
C MET A 51 -15.48 -28.23 -15.47
N ASN A 52 -15.66 -29.36 -16.18
CA ASN A 52 -17.00 -29.96 -16.39
C ASN A 52 -17.53 -30.73 -15.17
N THR A 53 -16.70 -31.05 -14.23
CA THR A 53 -17.16 -31.49 -12.92
C THR A 53 -17.48 -30.26 -12.10
N MET A 54 -18.77 -29.94 -11.91
CA MET A 54 -19.24 -28.98 -10.89
C MET A 54 -18.71 -29.40 -9.52
N GLN A 55 -17.45 -29.09 -9.24
CA GLN A 55 -16.93 -29.31 -7.90
C GLN A 55 -17.58 -28.29 -6.98
N PRO A 56 -18.19 -28.71 -5.87
CA PRO A 56 -18.80 -27.81 -4.88
C PRO A 56 -17.85 -26.69 -4.43
N GLY A 57 -16.53 -26.92 -4.53
CA GLY A 57 -15.47 -25.97 -4.20
C GLY A 57 -15.46 -24.69 -5.05
N TYR A 58 -15.84 -24.76 -6.34
CA TYR A 58 -15.87 -23.56 -7.20
C TYR A 58 -16.93 -22.55 -6.72
N ALA A 59 -18.14 -23.01 -6.45
CA ALA A 59 -19.22 -22.15 -5.98
C ALA A 59 -18.91 -21.49 -4.61
N ILE A 60 -18.14 -22.18 -3.78
CA ILE A 60 -17.69 -21.64 -2.47
C ILE A 60 -16.56 -20.61 -2.71
N ALA A 61 -15.60 -20.92 -3.58
CA ALA A 61 -14.48 -20.03 -3.88
C ALA A 61 -14.94 -18.72 -4.54
N GLU A 62 -15.90 -18.78 -5.47
CA GLU A 62 -16.46 -17.59 -6.14
C GLU A 62 -17.29 -16.69 -5.20
N LYS A 63 -17.82 -17.24 -4.09
CA LYS A 63 -18.53 -16.45 -3.09
C LYS A 63 -17.60 -15.72 -2.14
N LYS A 64 -16.35 -16.17 -2.01
CA LYS A 64 -15.40 -15.61 -1.07
C LYS A 64 -14.99 -14.21 -1.50
N ILE A 65 -15.10 -13.27 -0.58
CA ILE A 65 -14.60 -11.91 -0.76
C ILE A 65 -13.14 -11.88 -0.31
N HIS A 66 -12.29 -11.35 -1.17
CA HIS A 66 -10.88 -11.12 -0.91
C HIS A 66 -10.63 -9.62 -0.76
N THR A 67 -9.60 -9.26 -0.01
CA THR A 67 -9.11 -7.88 0.11
C THR A 67 -7.71 -7.81 -0.47
N GLY A 68 -7.42 -6.76 -1.22
CA GLY A 68 -6.10 -6.59 -1.80
C GLY A 68 -6.01 -5.37 -2.69
N PHE A 69 -5.09 -5.41 -3.63
CA PHE A 69 -4.87 -4.37 -4.63
C PHE A 69 -4.95 -4.97 -6.05
N VAL A 70 -5.26 -4.14 -7.02
CA VAL A 70 -5.09 -4.46 -8.45
C VAL A 70 -3.64 -4.17 -8.81
N ALA A 71 -2.92 -5.15 -9.33
CA ALA A 71 -1.47 -5.03 -9.58
C ALA A 71 -1.15 -3.91 -10.58
N GLN A 72 -1.96 -3.74 -11.61
CA GLN A 72 -1.81 -2.67 -12.61
C GLN A 72 -2.01 -1.26 -12.01
N ASP A 73 -2.89 -1.12 -11.00
CA ASP A 73 -3.08 0.16 -10.31
C ASP A 73 -1.87 0.48 -9.42
N VAL A 74 -1.27 -0.53 -8.80
CA VAL A 74 -0.03 -0.39 -8.01
C VAL A 74 1.13 0.01 -8.91
N GLU A 75 1.29 -0.66 -10.04
CA GLU A 75 2.30 -0.33 -11.06
C GLU A 75 2.19 1.12 -11.52
N LYS A 76 0.97 1.54 -11.87
CA LYS A 76 0.70 2.91 -12.29
C LYS A 76 1.06 3.92 -11.18
N ALA A 77 0.71 3.63 -9.93
CA ALA A 77 1.04 4.48 -8.80
C ALA A 77 2.56 4.61 -8.61
N ALA A 78 3.31 3.52 -8.73
CA ALA A 78 4.76 3.51 -8.66
C ALA A 78 5.40 4.30 -9.82
N PHE A 79 4.90 4.10 -11.06
CA PHE A 79 5.35 4.82 -12.25
C PHE A 79 5.17 6.34 -12.12
N GLU A 80 4.01 6.80 -11.63
CA GLU A 80 3.73 8.23 -11.40
C GLU A 80 4.68 8.88 -10.36
N LEU A 81 5.26 8.07 -9.47
CA LEU A 81 6.22 8.52 -8.46
C LEU A 81 7.67 8.35 -8.89
N HIS A 82 7.93 7.86 -10.10
CA HIS A 82 9.27 7.44 -10.56
C HIS A 82 9.94 6.49 -9.56
N TYR A 83 9.14 5.64 -8.90
CA TYR A 83 9.59 4.68 -7.91
C TYR A 83 9.71 3.30 -8.54
N ASP A 84 10.93 2.77 -8.58
CA ASP A 84 11.19 1.39 -9.02
C ASP A 84 10.78 0.42 -7.91
N PHE A 85 9.49 0.03 -7.96
CA PHE A 85 8.87 -0.78 -6.93
C PHE A 85 8.95 -2.27 -7.28
N ASP A 86 9.80 -3.01 -6.57
CA ASP A 86 10.03 -4.44 -6.75
C ASP A 86 8.90 -5.34 -6.22
N GLY A 87 7.81 -4.75 -5.73
CA GLY A 87 6.61 -5.47 -5.25
C GLY A 87 5.62 -5.86 -6.34
N VAL A 88 5.82 -5.44 -7.59
CA VAL A 88 4.99 -5.84 -8.74
C VAL A 88 5.79 -6.77 -9.64
N ASN A 89 5.31 -7.99 -9.82
CA ASN A 89 5.83 -8.89 -10.86
C ASN A 89 5.02 -8.70 -12.13
N HIS A 90 5.72 -8.31 -13.20
CA HIS A 90 5.13 -8.14 -14.54
C HIS A 90 5.06 -9.45 -15.30
N PRO A 91 4.01 -9.67 -16.10
CA PRO A 91 3.96 -10.82 -16.99
C PRO A 91 5.10 -10.74 -18.02
N GLN A 92 5.81 -11.83 -18.20
CA GLN A 92 6.90 -11.94 -19.17
C GLN A 92 6.41 -12.38 -20.55
N ASN A 93 5.18 -12.89 -20.66
CA ASN A 93 4.53 -13.31 -21.88
C ASN A 93 3.01 -13.40 -21.71
N ASP A 94 2.27 -13.68 -22.79
CA ASP A 94 0.80 -13.72 -22.81
C ASP A 94 0.17 -14.81 -21.90
N LYS A 95 0.97 -15.74 -21.40
CA LYS A 95 0.53 -16.82 -20.50
C LYS A 95 0.90 -16.56 -19.04
N ASP A 96 1.60 -15.48 -18.78
CA ASP A 96 2.01 -15.08 -17.44
C ASP A 96 1.06 -14.01 -16.88
N ASN A 97 1.03 -13.85 -15.58
CA ASN A 97 0.12 -12.95 -14.89
C ASN A 97 0.85 -11.97 -13.99
N TYR A 98 0.23 -10.81 -13.79
CA TYR A 98 0.63 -9.89 -12.74
C TYR A 98 0.50 -10.53 -11.37
N SER A 99 1.47 -10.29 -10.51
CA SER A 99 1.36 -10.64 -9.10
C SER A 99 1.96 -9.57 -8.20
N LEU A 100 1.57 -9.57 -6.93
CA LEU A 100 2.04 -8.62 -5.93
C LEU A 100 2.76 -9.34 -4.80
N VAL A 101 3.92 -8.82 -4.42
CA VAL A 101 4.67 -9.24 -3.25
C VAL A 101 4.35 -8.30 -2.09
N TYR A 102 3.37 -8.65 -1.27
CA TYR A 102 2.86 -7.78 -0.21
C TYR A 102 3.91 -7.35 0.83
N SER A 103 4.93 -8.16 1.06
CA SER A 103 6.03 -7.82 1.97
C SER A 103 6.84 -6.60 1.53
N GLN A 104 6.83 -6.28 0.24
CA GLN A 104 7.57 -5.13 -0.30
C GLN A 104 6.87 -3.78 -0.01
N PHE A 105 5.62 -3.80 0.41
CA PHE A 105 4.93 -2.60 0.87
C PHE A 105 5.38 -2.14 2.26
N VAL A 106 5.99 -3.03 3.06
CA VAL A 106 6.38 -2.73 4.45
C VAL A 106 7.34 -1.54 4.56
N PRO A 107 8.41 -1.41 3.74
CA PRO A 107 9.29 -0.23 3.81
C PRO A 107 8.55 1.08 3.58
N SER A 108 7.67 1.14 2.55
CA SER A 108 6.86 2.33 2.27
C SER A 108 5.87 2.64 3.39
N LEU A 109 5.28 1.62 4.02
CA LEU A 109 4.40 1.79 5.18
C LEU A 109 5.17 2.33 6.39
N VAL A 110 6.37 1.82 6.67
CA VAL A 110 7.22 2.32 7.75
C VAL A 110 7.56 3.79 7.51
N LYS A 111 7.99 4.14 6.30
CA LYS A 111 8.30 5.53 5.93
C LYS A 111 7.06 6.44 6.06
N ALA A 112 5.90 5.98 5.62
CA ALA A 112 4.64 6.74 5.74
C ALA A 112 4.29 7.02 7.21
N VAL A 113 4.45 6.05 8.10
CA VAL A 113 4.21 6.23 9.54
C VAL A 113 5.19 7.23 10.14
N GLN A 114 6.46 7.19 9.74
CA GLN A 114 7.48 8.15 10.17
C GLN A 114 7.13 9.59 9.70
N GLU A 115 6.73 9.75 8.45
CA GLU A 115 6.29 11.04 7.90
C GLU A 115 5.04 11.56 8.62
N GLN A 116 4.06 10.69 8.90
CA GLN A 116 2.87 11.05 9.69
C GLN A 116 3.24 11.51 11.09
N GLN A 117 4.20 10.87 11.75
CA GLN A 117 4.64 11.25 13.08
C GLN A 117 5.23 12.68 13.08
N LEU A 118 6.07 13.00 12.10
CA LEU A 118 6.62 14.35 11.95
C LEU A 118 5.53 15.40 11.75
N LEU A 119 4.54 15.13 10.88
CA LEU A 119 3.39 16.02 10.67
C LEU A 119 2.57 16.22 11.96
N ILE A 120 2.36 15.16 12.73
CA ILE A 120 1.65 15.25 14.02
C ILE A 120 2.40 16.13 15.00
N GLU A 121 3.72 16.04 15.08
CA GLU A 121 4.55 16.87 15.96
C GLU A 121 4.51 18.33 15.54
N GLU A 122 4.58 18.61 14.24
CA GLU A 122 4.43 19.96 13.68
C GLU A 122 3.05 20.56 14.03
N LEU A 123 1.97 19.82 13.76
CA LEU A 123 0.61 20.26 14.08
C LEU A 123 0.39 20.49 15.58
N LYS A 124 1.00 19.69 16.45
CA LYS A 124 0.95 19.93 17.91
C LYS A 124 1.61 21.24 18.27
N LYS A 125 2.79 21.53 17.72
CA LYS A 125 3.51 22.78 17.96
C LYS A 125 2.73 23.99 17.45
N GLU A 126 2.13 23.90 16.27
CA GLU A 126 1.29 24.96 15.73
C GLU A 126 0.05 25.19 16.61
N ASN A 127 -0.58 24.11 17.09
CA ASN A 127 -1.74 24.23 18.00
C ASN A 127 -1.37 24.92 19.31
N GLU A 128 -0.21 24.60 19.89
CA GLU A 128 0.29 25.30 21.09
C GLU A 128 0.50 26.79 20.82
N ASN A 129 1.13 27.15 19.70
CA ASN A 129 1.34 28.54 19.31
C ASN A 129 0.02 29.29 19.12
N LEU A 130 -0.96 28.67 18.47
CA LEU A 130 -2.30 29.23 18.30
C LEU A 130 -3.00 29.45 19.64
N ARG A 131 -2.92 28.49 20.57
CA ARG A 131 -3.49 28.63 21.93
C ARG A 131 -2.86 29.78 22.69
N HIS A 132 -1.54 29.96 22.63
CA HIS A 132 -0.86 31.09 23.22
C HIS A 132 -1.33 32.42 22.63
N SER A 133 -1.46 32.49 21.29
CA SER A 133 -1.95 33.68 20.59
C SER A 133 -3.37 34.03 20.97
N VAL A 134 -4.25 33.04 21.04
CA VAL A 134 -5.64 33.23 21.49
C VAL A 134 -5.69 33.74 22.92
N THR A 135 -4.91 33.16 23.83
CA THR A 135 -4.85 33.60 25.23
C THR A 135 -4.37 35.08 25.35
N ALA A 136 -3.33 35.43 24.57
CA ALA A 136 -2.82 36.81 24.53
C ALA A 136 -3.86 37.80 24.00
N LEU A 137 -4.59 37.42 22.95
CA LEU A 137 -5.70 38.24 22.40
C LEU A 137 -6.83 38.40 23.41
N GLN A 138 -7.23 37.34 24.11
CA GLN A 138 -8.24 37.41 25.16
C GLN A 138 -7.83 38.37 26.28
N ALA A 139 -6.57 38.28 26.74
CA ALA A 139 -6.02 39.15 27.77
C ALA A 139 -5.99 40.64 27.31
N SER A 140 -5.68 40.89 26.03
CA SER A 140 -5.71 42.26 25.50
C SER A 140 -7.13 42.79 25.37
N PHE A 141 -8.08 41.96 25.00
CA PHE A 141 -9.52 42.33 24.91
C PHE A 141 -10.09 42.72 26.30
N GLU A 142 -9.74 41.95 27.33
CA GLU A 142 -10.19 42.28 28.70
C GLU A 142 -9.61 43.59 29.23
N LYS A 143 -8.40 43.97 28.78
CA LYS A 143 -7.80 45.27 29.10
C LYS A 143 -8.50 46.44 28.42
N LEU A 144 -9.06 46.24 27.23
CA LEU A 144 -9.77 47.27 26.47
C LEU A 144 -11.21 47.54 26.98
N LYS A 145 -11.78 46.60 27.76
CA LYS A 145 -13.12 46.75 28.36
C LYS A 145 -13.11 47.51 29.68
N LYS A 146 -11.95 47.78 30.25
CA LYS A 146 -11.75 48.57 31.46
C LYS A 146 -11.46 50.05 31.13
#